data_6d6cd9c9986d52cad7f3c2bc1b258c96
#
_entry.id   6d6cd9c9986d52cad7f3c2bc1b258c96
#
_cell.length_a   1.000
_cell.length_b   1.000
_cell.length_c   1.000
_cell.angle_alpha   90.00
_cell.angle_beta   90.00
_cell.angle_gamma   90.00
#
_symmetry.space_group_name_H-M   'P 1'
#
loop_
_entity.id
_entity.type
_entity.pdbx_description
1 polymer ?
#
loop_
_entity_poly.entity_id
_entity_poly.type
_entity_poly.pdbx_seq_one_letter_code
_entity_poly.pdbx_strand_id
1 'polypeptide(L)'
;MKPVYKRVLLKLSGEVLAGEKGSGIDFDKVLDVCERVKTCVEMGVQVAIVVGGGNFWRGRSSGKMDRTRADHMGMLATSINSLALADALEQLGVTARVQTAIEMRQIAEPYIRSKAVRHLEKGRVVIFGCGTGNPFFSTDTAAALRAAEIGADVIFKATNVDGVYDSDPKLNPDAKKFDTLSHIDVLQKGLHVMDSTAASLCMDNEIEILVFNLENPDNIVSAMVGETIGTVVK
;
A
#
# COMPACT_ATOMS: atom_id res chain seq x y z
N MET A 1 -6.41 -3.11 22.94
CA MET A 1 -7.45 -2.73 21.96
C MET A 1 -7.73 -3.93 21.07
N LYS A 2 -8.96 -4.12 20.59
CA LYS A 2 -9.32 -5.26 19.74
C LYS A 2 -9.37 -4.80 18.27
N PRO A 3 -8.66 -5.45 17.34
CA PRO A 3 -8.75 -5.09 15.94
C PRO A 3 -10.13 -5.38 15.36
N VAL A 4 -10.58 -4.57 14.41
CA VAL A 4 -11.86 -4.74 13.70
C VAL A 4 -11.70 -5.52 12.40
N TYR A 5 -10.48 -5.61 11.87
CA TYR A 5 -10.13 -6.36 10.67
C TYR A 5 -9.26 -7.58 11.01
N LYS A 6 -9.45 -8.66 10.26
CA LYS A 6 -8.66 -9.89 10.39
C LYS A 6 -7.45 -9.89 9.44
N ARG A 7 -7.65 -9.43 8.20
CA ARG A 7 -6.61 -9.39 7.17
C ARG A 7 -6.63 -8.06 6.45
N VAL A 8 -5.53 -7.36 6.47
CA VAL A 8 -5.39 -6.01 5.90
C VAL A 8 -4.30 -6.00 4.85
N LEU A 9 -4.54 -5.30 3.75
CA LEU A 9 -3.50 -4.93 2.81
C LEU A 9 -3.13 -3.46 3.02
N LEU A 10 -1.93 -3.20 3.51
CA LEU A 10 -1.36 -1.86 3.67
C LEU A 10 -0.66 -1.44 2.38
N LYS A 11 -1.17 -0.41 1.72
CA LYS A 11 -0.53 0.19 0.55
C LYS A 11 0.27 1.42 0.97
N LEU A 12 1.57 1.38 0.74
CA LEU A 12 2.51 2.45 1.06
C LEU A 12 2.99 3.17 -0.22
N SER A 13 3.08 4.49 -0.17
CA SER A 13 3.84 5.23 -1.18
C SER A 13 5.34 5.05 -0.92
N GLY A 14 6.13 4.82 -1.97
CA GLY A 14 7.59 4.79 -1.83
C GLY A 14 8.15 6.11 -1.30
N GLU A 15 7.50 7.24 -1.55
CA GLU A 15 7.92 8.56 -1.05
C GLU A 15 7.94 8.66 0.47
N VAL A 16 7.05 7.94 1.15
CA VAL A 16 7.05 7.88 2.62
C VAL A 16 8.35 7.29 3.15
N LEU A 17 8.93 6.30 2.42
CA LEU A 17 10.18 5.65 2.81
C LEU A 17 11.43 6.51 2.54
N ALA A 18 11.30 7.59 1.76
CA ALA A 18 12.38 8.52 1.50
C ALA A 18 12.57 9.56 2.62
N GLY A 19 11.56 9.75 3.47
CA GLY A 19 11.57 10.76 4.50
C GLY A 19 11.82 12.16 3.94
N GLU A 20 12.53 13.00 4.69
CA GLU A 20 12.86 14.37 4.28
C GLU A 20 13.88 14.42 3.11
N LYS A 21 14.60 13.33 2.84
CA LYS A 21 15.54 13.24 1.73
C LYS A 21 14.87 13.34 0.35
N GLY A 22 13.56 13.02 0.28
CA GLY A 22 12.77 13.08 -0.95
C GLY A 22 13.10 12.01 -1.99
N SER A 23 14.19 11.26 -1.82
CA SER A 23 14.61 10.15 -2.69
C SER A 23 15.41 9.10 -1.92
N GLY A 24 15.49 7.89 -2.47
CA GLY A 24 16.16 6.76 -1.81
C GLY A 24 15.35 6.23 -0.63
N ILE A 25 16.03 5.72 0.38
CA ILE A 25 15.46 5.17 1.61
C ILE A 25 16.01 5.92 2.82
N ASP A 26 15.11 6.35 3.69
CA ASP A 26 15.39 6.75 5.05
C ASP A 26 15.02 5.57 5.95
N PHE A 27 16.03 4.85 6.45
CA PHE A 27 15.79 3.60 7.17
C PHE A 27 15.11 3.82 8.53
N ASP A 28 15.29 5.00 9.16
CA ASP A 28 14.57 5.34 10.40
C ASP A 28 13.07 5.49 10.13
N LYS A 29 12.69 6.07 8.99
CA LYS A 29 11.27 6.12 8.56
C LYS A 29 10.70 4.74 8.24
N VAL A 30 11.51 3.84 7.67
CA VAL A 30 11.11 2.46 7.45
C VAL A 30 10.86 1.75 8.78
N LEU A 31 11.73 1.92 9.77
CA LEU A 31 11.58 1.37 11.12
C LEU A 31 10.32 1.91 11.80
N ASP A 32 10.06 3.22 11.74
CA ASP A 32 8.85 3.85 12.32
C ASP A 32 7.56 3.17 11.81
N VAL A 33 7.46 2.96 10.51
CA VAL A 33 6.30 2.28 9.88
C VAL A 33 6.23 0.82 10.32
N CYS A 34 7.37 0.12 10.32
CA CYS A 34 7.45 -1.31 10.66
C CYS A 34 7.11 -1.58 12.14
N GLU A 35 7.42 -0.66 13.06
CA GLU A 35 6.99 -0.76 14.47
C GLU A 35 5.47 -0.79 14.62
N ARG A 36 4.75 0.02 13.84
CA ARG A 36 3.27 0.04 13.84
C ARG A 36 2.69 -1.22 13.19
N VAL A 37 3.33 -1.69 12.12
CA VAL A 37 2.99 -3.00 11.51
C VAL A 37 3.19 -4.13 12.51
N LYS A 38 4.30 -4.14 13.27
CA LYS A 38 4.53 -5.10 14.37
C LYS A 38 3.40 -5.09 15.38
N THR A 39 3.01 -3.89 15.86
CA THR A 39 1.88 -3.75 16.80
C THR A 39 0.60 -4.41 16.26
N CYS A 40 0.28 -4.20 14.99
CA CYS A 40 -0.88 -4.83 14.34
C CYS A 40 -0.76 -6.37 14.30
N VAL A 41 0.42 -6.89 13.98
CA VAL A 41 0.68 -8.34 13.96
C VAL A 41 0.54 -8.93 15.36
N GLU A 42 1.04 -8.24 16.39
CA GLU A 42 0.91 -8.66 17.81
C GLU A 42 -0.55 -8.64 18.28
N MET A 43 -1.41 -7.82 17.69
CA MET A 43 -2.87 -7.87 17.91
C MET A 43 -3.54 -9.06 17.19
N GLY A 44 -2.79 -9.87 16.43
CA GLY A 44 -3.30 -11.02 15.69
C GLY A 44 -3.83 -10.71 14.30
N VAL A 45 -3.56 -9.50 13.77
CA VAL A 45 -3.95 -9.13 12.41
C VAL A 45 -2.99 -9.70 11.38
N GLN A 46 -3.52 -10.20 10.29
CA GLN A 46 -2.74 -10.66 9.14
C GLN A 46 -2.45 -9.45 8.23
N VAL A 47 -1.19 -9.04 8.15
CA VAL A 47 -0.79 -7.84 7.41
C VAL A 47 -0.05 -8.23 6.13
N ALA A 48 -0.57 -7.76 4.99
CA ALA A 48 0.11 -7.74 3.71
C ALA A 48 0.49 -6.31 3.34
N ILE A 49 1.61 -6.12 2.65
CA ILE A 49 2.09 -4.80 2.24
C ILE A 49 2.30 -4.77 0.72
N VAL A 50 1.83 -3.70 0.08
CA VAL A 50 2.20 -3.32 -1.28
C VAL A 50 2.88 -1.96 -1.20
N VAL A 51 4.07 -1.82 -1.74
CA VAL A 51 4.84 -0.57 -1.70
C VAL A 51 5.14 -0.04 -3.09
N GLY A 52 5.01 1.28 -3.27
CA GLY A 52 5.39 1.98 -4.50
C GLY A 52 6.91 2.14 -4.64
N GLY A 53 7.36 2.49 -5.85
CA GLY A 53 8.77 2.76 -6.17
C GLY A 53 9.10 4.25 -6.41
N GLY A 54 8.17 5.16 -6.08
CA GLY A 54 8.24 6.58 -6.44
C GLY A 54 9.41 7.36 -5.83
N ASN A 55 10.02 6.84 -4.77
CA ASN A 55 11.25 7.37 -4.17
C ASN A 55 12.53 7.10 -4.99
N PHE A 56 12.47 6.17 -5.94
CA PHE A 56 13.58 5.86 -6.85
C PHE A 56 13.23 6.20 -8.30
N TRP A 57 12.02 5.84 -8.75
CA TRP A 57 11.65 5.96 -10.14
C TRP A 57 10.14 6.09 -10.36
N ARG A 58 9.73 6.99 -11.25
CA ARG A 58 8.35 7.17 -11.71
C ARG A 58 8.25 6.93 -13.21
N GLY A 59 7.72 5.77 -13.62
CA GLY A 59 7.57 5.40 -15.03
C GLY A 59 6.72 6.37 -15.82
N ARG A 60 5.62 6.89 -15.23
CA ARG A 60 4.69 7.83 -15.87
C ARG A 60 5.32 9.16 -16.31
N SER A 61 6.37 9.61 -15.62
CA SER A 61 7.05 10.89 -15.86
C SER A 61 8.43 10.73 -16.47
N SER A 62 8.73 9.57 -17.09
CA SER A 62 10.05 9.22 -17.63
C SER A 62 10.43 9.95 -18.94
N GLY A 63 9.62 10.91 -19.42
CA GLY A 63 9.94 11.75 -20.58
C GLY A 63 10.01 10.95 -21.88
N LYS A 64 11.19 10.89 -22.51
CA LYS A 64 11.41 10.23 -23.81
C LYS A 64 11.64 8.70 -23.73
N MET A 65 11.63 8.13 -22.53
CA MET A 65 11.89 6.69 -22.36
C MET A 65 10.68 5.86 -22.82
N ASP A 66 10.94 4.66 -23.34
CA ASP A 66 9.90 3.69 -23.61
C ASP A 66 9.12 3.35 -22.33
N ARG A 67 7.81 3.44 -22.39
CA ARG A 67 6.93 3.31 -21.22
C ARG A 67 7.07 1.95 -20.55
N THR A 68 7.18 0.87 -21.32
CA THR A 68 7.32 -0.50 -20.80
C THR A 68 8.59 -0.65 -19.99
N ARG A 69 9.72 -0.12 -20.52
CA ARG A 69 11.01 -0.15 -19.79
C ARG A 69 10.96 0.71 -18.54
N ALA A 70 10.36 1.89 -18.63
CA ALA A 70 10.20 2.78 -17.47
C ALA A 70 9.37 2.14 -16.36
N ASP A 71 8.29 1.42 -16.71
CA ASP A 71 7.46 0.70 -15.75
C ASP A 71 8.21 -0.49 -15.13
N HIS A 72 9.03 -1.25 -15.91
CA HIS A 72 9.90 -2.29 -15.36
C HIS A 72 10.92 -1.73 -14.36
N MET A 73 11.51 -0.55 -14.61
CA MET A 73 12.39 0.12 -13.64
C MET A 73 11.61 0.46 -12.36
N GLY A 74 10.38 0.94 -12.48
CA GLY A 74 9.50 1.16 -11.32
C GLY A 74 9.21 -0.12 -10.53
N MET A 75 9.01 -1.25 -11.21
CA MET A 75 8.85 -2.56 -10.55
C MET A 75 10.09 -2.96 -9.77
N LEU A 76 11.29 -2.79 -10.33
CA LEU A 76 12.56 -3.05 -9.63
C LEU A 76 12.73 -2.11 -8.41
N ALA A 77 12.34 -0.84 -8.54
CA ALA A 77 12.35 0.10 -7.43
C ALA A 77 11.46 -0.36 -6.26
N THR A 78 10.28 -0.95 -6.55
CA THR A 78 9.43 -1.54 -5.50
C THR A 78 10.09 -2.71 -4.81
N SER A 79 10.93 -3.49 -5.51
CA SER A 79 11.66 -4.61 -4.92
C SER A 79 12.71 -4.14 -3.93
N ILE A 80 13.41 -3.03 -4.21
CA ILE A 80 14.34 -2.40 -3.27
C ILE A 80 13.61 -2.02 -1.98
N ASN A 81 12.47 -1.33 -2.10
CA ASN A 81 11.65 -0.94 -0.95
C ASN A 81 11.13 -2.16 -0.17
N SER A 82 10.73 -3.22 -0.88
CA SER A 82 10.24 -4.45 -0.24
C SER A 82 11.29 -5.14 0.60
N LEU A 83 12.55 -5.14 0.16
CA LEU A 83 13.67 -5.70 0.91
C LEU A 83 13.97 -4.87 2.16
N ALA A 84 13.95 -3.54 2.06
CA ALA A 84 14.15 -2.65 3.21
C ALA A 84 13.06 -2.83 4.28
N LEU A 85 11.79 -2.95 3.88
CA LEU A 85 10.68 -3.23 4.80
C LEU A 85 10.83 -4.61 5.46
N ALA A 86 11.28 -5.63 4.70
CA ALA A 86 11.49 -6.98 5.24
C ALA A 86 12.62 -6.99 6.28
N ASP A 87 13.74 -6.33 6.00
CA ASP A 87 14.87 -6.22 6.91
C ASP A 87 14.46 -5.51 8.22
N ALA A 88 13.77 -4.37 8.11
CA ALA A 88 13.28 -3.63 9.27
C ALA A 88 12.32 -4.46 10.14
N LEU A 89 11.39 -5.19 9.52
CA LEU A 89 10.48 -6.08 10.25
C LEU A 89 11.23 -7.21 10.96
N GLU A 90 12.22 -7.81 10.30
CA GLU A 90 13.04 -8.89 10.88
C GLU A 90 13.90 -8.37 12.03
N GLN A 91 14.47 -7.16 11.94
CA GLN A 91 15.16 -6.50 13.06
C GLN A 91 14.23 -6.27 14.26
N LEU A 92 12.96 -6.01 14.02
CA LEU A 92 11.92 -5.86 15.06
C LEU A 92 11.37 -7.20 15.57
N GLY A 93 11.88 -8.34 15.09
CA GLY A 93 11.45 -9.68 15.48
C GLY A 93 10.18 -10.18 14.78
N VAL A 94 9.72 -9.50 13.73
CA VAL A 94 8.55 -9.91 12.93
C VAL A 94 9.01 -10.67 11.70
N THR A 95 8.55 -11.90 11.52
CA THR A 95 8.88 -12.68 10.32
C THR A 95 8.23 -12.06 9.09
N ALA A 96 9.01 -11.65 8.11
CA ALA A 96 8.55 -11.13 6.83
C ALA A 96 8.85 -12.08 5.67
N ARG A 97 8.06 -11.98 4.58
CA ARG A 97 8.29 -12.68 3.32
C ARG A 97 8.05 -11.75 2.15
N VAL A 98 9.09 -11.51 1.37
CA VAL A 98 8.97 -10.77 0.12
C VAL A 98 8.58 -11.72 -1.00
N GLN A 99 7.49 -11.39 -1.71
CA GLN A 99 7.06 -12.11 -2.89
C GLN A 99 6.98 -11.15 -4.08
N THR A 100 7.61 -11.50 -5.19
CA THR A 100 7.70 -10.64 -6.37
C THR A 100 6.91 -11.20 -7.55
N ALA A 101 6.19 -10.33 -8.26
CA ALA A 101 5.44 -10.69 -9.45
C ALA A 101 6.35 -11.03 -10.65
N ILE A 102 7.58 -10.48 -10.67
CA ILE A 102 8.65 -10.90 -11.59
C ILE A 102 9.58 -11.83 -10.81
N GLU A 103 9.92 -12.99 -11.37
CA GLU A 103 10.76 -13.96 -10.70
C GLU A 103 12.19 -13.45 -10.47
N MET A 104 12.59 -13.38 -9.21
CA MET A 104 13.93 -13.03 -8.75
C MET A 104 14.33 -13.97 -7.61
N ARG A 105 14.38 -15.26 -7.89
CA ARG A 105 14.47 -16.36 -6.89
C ARG A 105 15.66 -16.27 -5.93
N GLN A 106 16.73 -15.59 -6.32
CA GLN A 106 17.90 -15.36 -5.46
C GLN A 106 17.64 -14.27 -4.39
N ILE A 107 16.60 -13.46 -4.55
CA ILE A 107 16.33 -12.27 -3.73
C ILE A 107 14.98 -12.40 -2.99
N ALA A 108 13.95 -12.94 -3.66
CA ALA A 108 12.60 -13.01 -3.15
C ALA A 108 11.86 -14.25 -3.66
N GLU A 109 10.80 -14.65 -2.95
CA GLU A 109 9.94 -15.73 -3.42
C GLU A 109 9.14 -15.28 -4.66
N PRO A 110 8.94 -16.16 -5.67
CA PRO A 110 7.92 -15.90 -6.68
C PRO A 110 6.54 -15.79 -6.05
N TYR A 111 5.76 -14.80 -6.49
CA TYR A 111 4.39 -14.65 -6.00
C TYR A 111 3.55 -15.87 -6.37
N ILE A 112 3.00 -16.51 -5.37
CA ILE A 112 2.02 -17.60 -5.48
C ILE A 112 0.95 -17.35 -4.41
N ARG A 113 -0.30 -17.12 -4.85
CA ARG A 113 -1.42 -16.78 -3.95
C ARG A 113 -1.53 -17.71 -2.73
N SER A 114 -1.50 -19.02 -2.94
CA SER A 114 -1.63 -19.99 -1.85
C SER A 114 -0.49 -19.93 -0.83
N LYS A 115 0.73 -19.59 -1.28
CA LYS A 115 1.87 -19.36 -0.37
C LYS A 115 1.68 -18.07 0.42
N ALA A 116 1.24 -16.97 -0.24
CA ALA A 116 0.97 -15.70 0.44
C ALA A 116 -0.06 -15.89 1.55
N VAL A 117 -1.21 -16.50 1.25
CA VAL A 117 -2.26 -16.79 2.24
C VAL A 117 -1.72 -17.63 3.39
N ARG A 118 -0.95 -18.70 3.10
CA ARG A 118 -0.36 -19.54 4.14
C ARG A 118 0.66 -18.80 5.01
N HIS A 119 1.39 -17.83 4.47
CA HIS A 119 2.28 -16.98 5.28
C HIS A 119 1.47 -16.09 6.22
N LEU A 120 0.43 -15.43 5.72
CA LEU A 120 -0.46 -14.59 6.51
C LEU A 120 -1.13 -15.38 7.64
N GLU A 121 -1.64 -16.58 7.37
CA GLU A 121 -2.24 -17.47 8.37
C GLU A 121 -1.27 -17.91 9.46
N LYS A 122 0.04 -17.88 9.19
CA LYS A 122 1.10 -18.15 10.16
C LYS A 122 1.58 -16.92 10.91
N GLY A 123 0.89 -15.78 10.80
CA GLY A 123 1.26 -14.52 11.43
C GLY A 123 2.52 -13.88 10.84
N ARG A 124 2.89 -14.20 9.60
CA ARG A 124 4.00 -13.57 8.87
C ARG A 124 3.48 -12.40 8.07
N VAL A 125 4.26 -11.32 7.99
CA VAL A 125 3.98 -10.22 7.08
C VAL A 125 4.39 -10.63 5.66
N VAL A 126 3.53 -10.40 4.67
CA VAL A 126 3.85 -10.64 3.26
C VAL A 126 4.00 -9.29 2.56
N ILE A 127 5.12 -9.07 1.89
CA ILE A 127 5.41 -7.84 1.16
C ILE A 127 5.45 -8.17 -0.33
N PHE A 128 4.58 -7.52 -1.10
CA PHE A 128 4.46 -7.75 -2.54
C PHE A 128 5.29 -6.72 -3.32
N GLY A 129 6.33 -7.20 -3.99
CA GLY A 129 7.17 -6.41 -4.90
C GLY A 129 6.78 -6.60 -6.37
N CYS A 130 7.29 -5.74 -7.24
CA CYS A 130 7.07 -5.72 -8.69
C CYS A 130 5.61 -5.44 -9.11
N GLY A 131 4.79 -4.86 -8.23
CA GLY A 131 3.42 -4.48 -8.57
C GLY A 131 2.57 -5.65 -9.08
N THR A 132 1.95 -5.50 -10.26
CA THR A 132 1.23 -6.58 -10.95
C THR A 132 2.15 -7.51 -11.75
N GLY A 133 3.41 -7.13 -11.98
CA GLY A 133 4.33 -7.78 -12.90
C GLY A 133 4.13 -7.36 -14.37
N ASN A 134 3.15 -6.48 -14.64
CA ASN A 134 2.82 -6.01 -15.98
C ASN A 134 2.97 -4.49 -16.08
N PRO A 135 3.56 -3.97 -17.19
CA PRO A 135 3.59 -2.55 -17.48
C PRO A 135 2.17 -1.95 -17.56
N PHE A 136 2.08 -0.63 -17.50
CA PHE A 136 0.85 0.19 -17.57
C PHE A 136 -0.05 0.16 -16.35
N PHE A 137 0.17 -0.72 -15.39
CA PHE A 137 -0.56 -0.76 -14.13
C PHE A 137 0.17 0.00 -13.02
N SER A 138 -0.61 0.66 -12.18
CA SER A 138 -0.08 1.40 -11.03
C SER A 138 0.11 0.50 -9.80
N THR A 139 0.74 1.07 -8.77
CA THR A 139 0.81 0.43 -7.45
C THR A 139 -0.58 0.30 -6.80
N ASP A 140 -1.51 1.22 -7.08
CA ASP A 140 -2.89 1.15 -6.57
C ASP A 140 -3.62 -0.05 -7.20
N THR A 141 -3.47 -0.26 -8.52
CA THR A 141 -4.00 -1.46 -9.20
C THR A 141 -3.40 -2.75 -8.62
N ALA A 142 -2.09 -2.74 -8.34
CA ALA A 142 -1.44 -3.88 -7.70
C ALA A 142 -2.01 -4.16 -6.30
N ALA A 143 -2.27 -3.11 -5.50
CA ALA A 143 -2.86 -3.25 -4.18
C ALA A 143 -4.28 -3.85 -4.26
N ALA A 144 -5.13 -3.35 -5.16
CA ALA A 144 -6.47 -3.88 -5.37
C ALA A 144 -6.45 -5.37 -5.80
N LEU A 145 -5.58 -5.72 -6.77
CA LEU A 145 -5.42 -7.09 -7.23
C LEU A 145 -4.97 -8.03 -6.09
N ARG A 146 -3.92 -7.66 -5.35
CA ARG A 146 -3.42 -8.48 -4.25
C ARG A 146 -4.42 -8.61 -3.12
N ALA A 147 -5.15 -7.54 -2.79
CA ALA A 147 -6.22 -7.58 -1.78
C ALA A 147 -7.30 -8.59 -2.15
N ALA A 148 -7.80 -8.55 -3.39
CA ALA A 148 -8.78 -9.52 -3.90
C ALA A 148 -8.24 -10.95 -3.84
N GLU A 149 -7.02 -11.19 -4.34
CA GLU A 149 -6.41 -12.53 -4.39
C GLU A 149 -6.19 -13.15 -3.02
N ILE A 150 -5.78 -12.37 -2.02
CA ILE A 150 -5.54 -12.89 -0.66
C ILE A 150 -6.78 -12.85 0.23
N GLY A 151 -7.89 -12.27 -0.22
CA GLY A 151 -9.11 -12.08 0.57
C GLY A 151 -8.86 -11.13 1.75
N ALA A 152 -8.33 -9.94 1.48
CA ALA A 152 -8.18 -8.89 2.48
C ALA A 152 -9.55 -8.25 2.78
N ASP A 153 -9.80 -7.94 4.05
CA ASP A 153 -11.04 -7.27 4.48
C ASP A 153 -11.07 -5.81 4.02
N VAL A 154 -9.87 -5.18 3.94
CA VAL A 154 -9.73 -3.75 3.65
C VAL A 154 -8.37 -3.45 3.04
N ILE A 155 -8.29 -2.40 2.23
CA ILE A 155 -7.04 -1.77 1.79
C ILE A 155 -6.83 -0.50 2.61
N PHE A 156 -5.75 -0.44 3.38
CA PHE A 156 -5.26 0.77 4.01
C PHE A 156 -4.40 1.53 3.03
N LYS A 157 -4.94 2.59 2.44
CA LYS A 157 -4.19 3.51 1.58
C LYS A 157 -3.55 4.60 2.43
N ALA A 158 -2.35 4.33 2.88
CA ALA A 158 -1.55 5.29 3.62
C ALA A 158 -0.88 6.29 2.66
N THR A 159 -1.15 7.56 2.85
CA THR A 159 -0.78 8.67 1.96
C THR A 159 -0.36 9.91 2.78
N ASN A 160 -0.03 11.01 2.11
CA ASN A 160 0.33 12.31 2.71
C ASN A 160 -0.86 13.27 2.83
N VAL A 161 -2.09 12.78 2.62
CA VAL A 161 -3.33 13.52 2.86
C VAL A 161 -4.20 12.75 3.86
N ASP A 162 -4.99 13.46 4.63
CA ASP A 162 -5.77 12.90 5.74
C ASP A 162 -7.13 12.33 5.31
N GLY A 163 -7.38 12.22 4.01
CA GLY A 163 -8.61 11.66 3.46
C GLY A 163 -8.85 12.08 2.02
N VAL A 164 -10.08 11.89 1.56
CA VAL A 164 -10.54 12.27 0.21
C VAL A 164 -11.36 13.55 0.31
N TYR A 165 -11.07 14.49 -0.60
CA TYR A 165 -11.73 15.79 -0.67
C TYR A 165 -12.46 15.96 -2.00
N ASP A 166 -13.44 16.87 -2.03
CA ASP A 166 -14.16 17.27 -3.24
C ASP A 166 -13.29 18.06 -4.23
N SER A 167 -12.20 18.64 -3.75
CA SER A 167 -11.20 19.36 -4.52
C SER A 167 -9.85 19.29 -3.81
N ASP A 168 -8.75 19.68 -4.48
CA ASP A 168 -7.41 19.65 -3.87
C ASP A 168 -7.33 20.67 -2.71
N PRO A 169 -7.19 20.23 -1.44
CA PRO A 169 -7.13 21.13 -0.29
C PRO A 169 -5.90 22.05 -0.27
N LYS A 170 -4.86 21.73 -1.05
CA LYS A 170 -3.69 22.61 -1.21
C LYS A 170 -3.97 23.81 -2.13
N LEU A 171 -4.92 23.66 -3.05
CA LEU A 171 -5.31 24.69 -4.01
C LEU A 171 -6.60 25.40 -3.59
N ASN A 172 -7.49 24.70 -2.89
CA ASN A 172 -8.77 25.22 -2.43
C ASN A 172 -8.89 25.06 -0.91
N PRO A 173 -8.73 26.15 -0.11
CA PRO A 173 -8.88 26.08 1.34
C PRO A 173 -10.29 25.69 1.83
N ASP A 174 -11.31 25.85 0.98
CA ASP A 174 -12.71 25.50 1.27
C ASP A 174 -13.05 24.04 0.88
N ALA A 175 -12.06 23.25 0.45
CA ALA A 175 -12.24 21.84 0.10
C ALA A 175 -12.83 21.05 1.28
N LYS A 176 -13.86 20.26 1.00
CA LYS A 176 -14.55 19.47 2.02
C LYS A 176 -14.10 18.02 1.97
N LYS A 177 -13.66 17.52 3.12
CA LYS A 177 -13.32 16.12 3.29
C LYS A 177 -14.58 15.26 3.37
N PHE A 178 -14.56 14.11 2.74
CA PHE A 178 -15.59 13.08 2.89
C PHE A 178 -15.22 12.13 4.03
N ASP A 179 -16.19 11.79 4.86
CA ASP A 179 -16.02 10.74 5.87
C ASP A 179 -16.23 9.36 5.22
N THR A 180 -17.23 9.24 4.35
CA THR A 180 -17.55 8.01 3.62
C THR A 180 -17.95 8.33 2.18
N LEU A 181 -17.53 7.47 1.24
CA LEU A 181 -17.88 7.52 -0.19
C LEU A 181 -18.28 6.12 -0.66
N SER A 182 -19.14 6.05 -1.68
CA SER A 182 -19.29 4.81 -2.44
C SER A 182 -18.20 4.70 -3.53
N HIS A 183 -17.86 3.48 -3.97
CA HIS A 183 -16.96 3.28 -5.11
C HIS A 183 -17.47 3.99 -6.36
N ILE A 184 -18.79 3.99 -6.57
CA ILE A 184 -19.43 4.69 -7.70
C ILE A 184 -19.23 6.19 -7.60
N ASP A 185 -19.38 6.80 -6.40
CA ASP A 185 -19.10 8.22 -6.21
C ASP A 185 -17.68 8.60 -6.60
N VAL A 186 -16.72 7.77 -6.21
CA VAL A 186 -15.30 7.98 -6.55
C VAL A 186 -15.10 8.02 -8.06
N LEU A 187 -15.68 7.07 -8.79
CA LEU A 187 -15.58 6.98 -10.25
C LEU A 187 -16.32 8.13 -10.96
N GLN A 188 -17.56 8.41 -10.57
CA GLN A 188 -18.40 9.42 -11.23
C GLN A 188 -17.90 10.85 -10.99
N LYS A 189 -17.41 11.14 -9.80
CA LYS A 189 -16.88 12.46 -9.44
C LYS A 189 -15.41 12.62 -9.83
N GLY A 190 -14.75 11.58 -10.36
CA GLY A 190 -13.34 11.61 -10.75
C GLY A 190 -12.41 11.89 -9.56
N LEU A 191 -12.77 11.43 -8.35
CA LEU A 191 -11.97 11.68 -7.16
C LEU A 191 -10.67 10.85 -7.19
N HIS A 192 -9.56 11.48 -6.82
CA HIS A 192 -8.23 10.87 -6.88
C HIS A 192 -7.93 9.97 -5.66
N VAL A 193 -8.84 9.03 -5.36
CA VAL A 193 -8.64 8.02 -4.30
C VAL A 193 -7.62 6.99 -4.77
N MET A 194 -7.92 6.35 -5.90
CA MET A 194 -7.08 5.38 -6.62
C MET A 194 -7.22 5.63 -8.11
N ASP A 195 -6.41 4.97 -8.94
CA ASP A 195 -6.70 4.99 -10.37
C ASP A 195 -8.00 4.20 -10.67
N SER A 196 -8.61 4.49 -11.82
CA SER A 196 -9.93 3.94 -12.18
C SER A 196 -9.95 2.41 -12.25
N THR A 197 -8.84 1.79 -12.67
CA THR A 197 -8.70 0.33 -12.72
C THR A 197 -8.74 -0.27 -11.32
N ALA A 198 -8.01 0.32 -10.38
CA ALA A 198 -8.01 -0.10 -8.98
C ALA A 198 -9.38 0.10 -8.32
N ALA A 199 -10.02 1.27 -8.57
CA ALA A 199 -11.33 1.58 -8.02
C ALA A 199 -12.42 0.60 -8.53
N SER A 200 -12.42 0.30 -9.83
CA SER A 200 -13.35 -0.68 -10.42
C SER A 200 -13.12 -2.09 -9.85
N LEU A 201 -11.86 -2.49 -9.70
CA LEU A 201 -11.53 -3.82 -9.15
C LEU A 201 -11.98 -3.95 -7.67
N CYS A 202 -11.81 -2.89 -6.87
CA CYS A 202 -12.31 -2.87 -5.49
C CYS A 202 -13.84 -2.92 -5.44
N MET A 203 -14.51 -2.17 -6.31
CA MET A 203 -15.98 -2.17 -6.42
C MET A 203 -16.51 -3.55 -6.77
N ASP A 204 -15.95 -4.20 -7.81
CA ASP A 204 -16.40 -5.51 -8.29
C ASP A 204 -16.19 -6.63 -7.26
N ASN A 205 -15.26 -6.45 -6.32
CA ASN A 205 -14.93 -7.43 -5.28
C ASN A 205 -15.34 -6.99 -3.87
N GLU A 206 -16.11 -5.90 -3.74
CA GLU A 206 -16.61 -5.37 -2.46
C GLU A 206 -15.50 -5.13 -1.42
N ILE A 207 -14.33 -4.65 -1.89
CA ILE A 207 -13.17 -4.39 -1.03
C ILE A 207 -13.24 -2.94 -0.52
N GLU A 208 -13.33 -2.78 0.79
CA GLU A 208 -13.26 -1.48 1.44
C GLU A 208 -11.87 -0.84 1.29
N ILE A 209 -11.83 0.50 1.12
CA ILE A 209 -10.60 1.27 1.09
C ILE A 209 -10.67 2.32 2.19
N LEU A 210 -9.69 2.35 3.10
CA LEU A 210 -9.53 3.42 4.08
C LEU A 210 -8.32 4.28 3.69
N VAL A 211 -8.58 5.56 3.37
CA VAL A 211 -7.55 6.54 3.00
C VAL A 211 -7.22 7.41 4.20
N PHE A 212 -5.96 7.44 4.61
CA PHE A 212 -5.52 8.23 5.78
C PHE A 212 -4.09 8.73 5.64
N ASN A 213 -3.74 9.74 6.46
CA ASN A 213 -2.40 10.33 6.49
C ASN A 213 -1.41 9.44 7.26
N LEU A 214 -0.23 9.23 6.69
CA LEU A 214 0.88 8.46 7.27
C LEU A 214 2.00 9.36 7.84
N GLU A 215 1.86 10.68 7.84
CA GLU A 215 2.81 11.55 8.56
C GLU A 215 2.89 11.18 10.04
N ASN A 216 1.76 10.76 10.61
CA ASN A 216 1.72 10.07 11.89
C ASN A 216 1.57 8.55 11.67
N PRO A 217 2.62 7.73 11.85
CA PRO A 217 2.56 6.29 11.68
C PRO A 217 1.56 5.60 12.62
N ASP A 218 1.22 6.19 13.77
CA ASP A 218 0.23 5.64 14.71
C ASP A 218 -1.17 5.50 14.08
N ASN A 219 -1.46 6.25 13.01
CA ASN A 219 -2.69 6.12 12.26
C ASN A 219 -2.89 4.70 11.69
N ILE A 220 -1.83 3.92 11.47
CA ILE A 220 -1.95 2.50 11.08
C ILE A 220 -2.65 1.71 12.19
N VAL A 221 -2.28 1.94 13.44
CA VAL A 221 -2.87 1.25 14.59
C VAL A 221 -4.28 1.75 14.86
N SER A 222 -4.50 3.07 14.79
CA SER A 222 -5.83 3.70 14.92
C SER A 222 -6.82 3.16 13.88
N ALA A 223 -6.40 3.05 12.61
CA ALA A 223 -7.19 2.41 11.55
C ALA A 223 -7.55 0.96 11.90
N MET A 224 -6.59 0.22 12.45
CA MET A 224 -6.76 -1.20 12.77
C MET A 224 -7.80 -1.46 13.86
N VAL A 225 -7.95 -0.54 14.80
CA VAL A 225 -8.94 -0.63 15.89
C VAL A 225 -10.27 0.06 15.55
N GLY A 226 -10.42 0.56 14.32
CA GLY A 226 -11.67 1.14 13.81
C GLY A 226 -11.92 2.57 14.29
N GLU A 227 -10.87 3.32 14.65
CA GLU A 227 -11.01 4.74 14.92
C GLU A 227 -11.39 5.49 13.64
N THR A 228 -12.22 6.52 13.78
CA THR A 228 -12.65 7.36 12.66
C THR A 228 -11.50 8.27 12.22
N ILE A 229 -10.66 7.75 11.34
CA ILE A 229 -9.58 8.49 10.71
C ILE A 229 -9.75 8.44 9.18
N GLY A 230 -9.44 9.52 8.50
CA GLY A 230 -9.44 9.52 7.04
C GLY A 230 -10.83 9.43 6.40
N THR A 231 -10.88 8.78 5.22
CA THR A 231 -12.09 8.55 4.43
C THR A 231 -12.26 7.08 4.11
N VAL A 232 -13.45 6.53 4.35
CA VAL A 232 -13.83 5.16 4.00
C VAL A 232 -14.50 5.15 2.62
N VAL A 233 -14.08 4.26 1.73
CA VAL A 233 -14.72 3.99 0.43
C VAL A 233 -15.23 2.55 0.42
N LYS A 234 -16.52 2.37 0.19
CA LYS A 234 -17.21 1.06 0.22
C LYS A 234 -18.40 0.99 -0.74
#